data_f29448d9a77a66939c95b5d19aca4bc2
#
_entry.id   f29448d9a77a66939c95b5d19aca4bc2
#
_cell.length_a   1.000
_cell.length_b   1.000
_cell.length_c   1.000
_cell.angle_alpha   90.00
_cell.angle_beta   90.00
_cell.angle_gamma   90.00
#
_symmetry.space_group_name_H-M   'P 1'
#
loop_
_entity.id
_entity.type
_entity.pdbx_description
1 polymer ?
#
loop_
_entity_poly.entity_id
_entity_poly.type
_entity_poly.pdbx_seq_one_letter_code
_entity_poly.pdbx_strand_id
1 'polypeptide(L)'
;IYAGSLVNPELLTGTRKDCEIYNSAKMTLEEVLEVMRQASAEGKEVVRLHTGEPSIYGAVREQMDALDALGISYDSCPGVSACFGAASSLNLEYTLPEVSQSLIITRMAGRTGVPERESIESFAAHQASMAIYLSTGMLRELSKRLIAGGYSGDTPAALVYKATWKEEQDFICTVETLAETAEKHGIKKTALVIVGDVVRHGSYARSKLYDPDFTTEFRIGTGEAKSRREE
;
A
#
# COMPACT_ATOMS: atom_id res chain seq x y z
N ILE A 1 4.77 -15.61 -15.29
CA ILE A 1 5.52 -14.34 -15.52
C ILE A 1 5.46 -13.52 -14.24
N TYR A 2 6.58 -13.07 -13.68
CA TYR A 2 6.60 -12.35 -12.39
C TYR A 2 7.25 -10.96 -12.51
N ALA A 3 6.81 -10.02 -11.66
CA ALA A 3 7.35 -8.65 -11.59
C ALA A 3 8.66 -8.63 -10.78
N GLY A 4 9.75 -9.05 -11.40
CA GLY A 4 11.02 -9.42 -10.78
C GLY A 4 11.76 -8.36 -9.98
N SER A 5 11.35 -7.09 -10.03
CA SER A 5 11.96 -6.04 -9.21
C SER A 5 11.34 -5.91 -7.81
N LEU A 6 10.13 -6.48 -7.61
CA LEU A 6 9.33 -6.27 -6.41
C LEU A 6 8.82 -7.59 -5.79
N VAL A 7 8.72 -8.66 -6.57
CA VAL A 7 8.27 -9.97 -6.08
C VAL A 7 9.40 -10.66 -5.33
N ASN A 8 9.10 -11.20 -4.14
CA ASN A 8 10.07 -12.01 -3.39
C ASN A 8 10.39 -13.30 -4.17
N PRO A 9 11.66 -13.55 -4.55
CA PRO A 9 12.03 -14.76 -5.31
C PRO A 9 11.71 -16.08 -4.61
N GLU A 10 11.57 -16.09 -3.30
CA GLU A 10 11.18 -17.28 -2.53
C GLU A 10 9.80 -17.82 -2.97
N LEU A 11 8.89 -16.96 -3.44
CA LEU A 11 7.59 -17.38 -3.94
C LEU A 11 7.70 -18.30 -5.17
N LEU A 12 8.79 -18.19 -5.91
CA LEU A 12 9.01 -19.03 -7.11
C LEU A 12 9.45 -20.46 -6.76
N THR A 13 9.88 -20.70 -5.53
CA THR A 13 10.31 -22.05 -5.09
C THR A 13 9.15 -23.05 -5.04
N GLY A 14 7.90 -22.56 -4.94
CA GLY A 14 6.69 -23.38 -4.94
C GLY A 14 6.17 -23.73 -6.34
N THR A 15 6.83 -23.28 -7.41
CA THR A 15 6.39 -23.60 -8.78
C THR A 15 6.67 -25.07 -9.13
N ARG A 16 5.87 -25.64 -10.04
CA ARG A 16 6.13 -26.98 -10.58
C ARG A 16 7.46 -27.01 -11.34
N LYS A 17 8.08 -28.18 -11.41
CA LYS A 17 9.40 -28.35 -12.08
C LYS A 17 9.36 -28.06 -13.58
N ASP A 18 8.21 -28.25 -14.20
CA ASP A 18 7.95 -28.02 -15.62
C ASP A 18 7.43 -26.60 -15.92
N CYS A 19 7.34 -25.73 -14.91
CA CYS A 19 6.89 -24.38 -15.07
C CYS A 19 7.96 -23.49 -15.71
N GLU A 20 7.63 -22.86 -16.82
CA GLU A 20 8.46 -21.82 -17.44
C GLU A 20 8.31 -20.51 -16.66
N ILE A 21 9.44 -19.88 -16.31
CA ILE A 21 9.46 -18.69 -15.45
C ILE A 21 10.11 -17.51 -16.17
N TYR A 22 9.34 -16.44 -16.37
CA TYR A 22 9.76 -15.22 -17.04
C TYR A 22 9.80 -14.04 -16.07
N ASN A 23 10.91 -13.29 -16.10
CA ASN A 23 11.10 -12.09 -15.30
C ASN A 23 10.78 -10.84 -16.12
N SER A 24 9.59 -10.26 -15.93
CA SER A 24 9.13 -9.09 -16.69
C SER A 24 9.89 -7.79 -16.39
N ALA A 25 10.74 -7.75 -15.37
CA ALA A 25 11.63 -6.59 -15.18
C ALA A 25 12.68 -6.43 -16.31
N LYS A 26 12.82 -7.45 -17.15
CA LYS A 26 13.76 -7.48 -18.30
C LYS A 26 13.02 -7.53 -19.64
N MET A 27 11.72 -7.32 -19.66
CA MET A 27 10.85 -7.47 -20.83
C MET A 27 10.08 -6.19 -21.10
N THR A 28 9.76 -5.94 -22.35
CA THR A 28 8.77 -4.94 -22.74
C THR A 28 7.36 -5.49 -22.58
N LEU A 29 6.34 -4.63 -22.71
CA LEU A 29 4.94 -5.06 -22.68
C LEU A 29 4.65 -6.07 -23.80
N GLU A 30 5.14 -5.78 -25.01
CA GLU A 30 4.95 -6.62 -26.19
C GLU A 30 5.56 -8.01 -25.99
N GLU A 31 6.74 -8.11 -25.40
CA GLU A 31 7.40 -9.38 -25.09
C GLU A 31 6.62 -10.18 -24.04
N VAL A 32 6.06 -9.51 -23.01
CA VAL A 32 5.19 -10.15 -22.01
C VAL A 32 3.92 -10.69 -22.67
N LEU A 33 3.27 -9.90 -23.51
CA LEU A 33 2.05 -10.28 -24.22
C LEU A 33 2.28 -11.41 -25.22
N GLU A 34 3.44 -11.42 -25.90
CA GLU A 34 3.79 -12.48 -26.83
C GLU A 34 3.95 -13.83 -26.10
N VAL A 35 4.59 -13.84 -24.93
CA VAL A 35 4.67 -15.05 -24.09
C VAL A 35 3.28 -15.52 -23.68
N MET A 36 2.38 -14.59 -23.28
CA MET A 36 1.01 -14.95 -22.91
C MET A 36 0.23 -15.53 -24.11
N ARG A 37 0.37 -14.90 -25.28
CA ARG A 37 -0.28 -15.33 -26.53
C ARG A 37 0.15 -16.73 -26.95
N GLN A 38 1.46 -17.01 -26.93
CA GLN A 38 2.02 -18.32 -27.29
C GLN A 38 1.54 -19.40 -26.30
N ALA A 39 1.66 -19.14 -25.00
CA ALA A 39 1.21 -20.07 -23.98
C ALA A 39 -0.29 -20.38 -24.08
N SER A 40 -1.12 -19.36 -24.34
CA SER A 40 -2.56 -19.54 -24.56
C SER A 40 -2.85 -20.40 -25.79
N ALA A 41 -2.14 -20.19 -26.91
CA ALA A 41 -2.29 -20.99 -28.13
C ALA A 41 -1.88 -22.45 -27.93
N GLU A 42 -0.97 -22.73 -27.00
CA GLU A 42 -0.57 -24.08 -26.60
C GLU A 42 -1.48 -24.70 -25.52
N GLY A 43 -2.52 -24.01 -25.11
CA GLY A 43 -3.44 -24.47 -24.04
C GLY A 43 -2.81 -24.49 -22.66
N LYS A 44 -1.73 -23.73 -22.45
CA LYS A 44 -1.07 -23.58 -21.17
C LYS A 44 -1.79 -22.51 -20.31
N GLU A 45 -1.79 -22.73 -19.00
CA GLU A 45 -2.24 -21.74 -18.04
C GLU A 45 -1.12 -20.72 -17.73
N VAL A 46 -1.43 -19.45 -17.75
CA VAL A 46 -0.48 -18.36 -17.50
C VAL A 46 -0.81 -17.67 -16.19
N VAL A 47 0.16 -17.61 -15.29
CA VAL A 47 0.07 -16.80 -14.06
C VAL A 47 0.89 -15.55 -14.22
N ARG A 48 0.26 -14.36 -14.09
CA ARG A 48 0.93 -13.06 -13.99
C ARG A 48 1.07 -12.69 -12.52
N LEU A 49 2.23 -13.03 -11.94
CA LEU A 49 2.49 -12.81 -10.51
C LEU A 49 2.95 -11.37 -10.27
N HIS A 50 2.15 -10.63 -9.54
CA HIS A 50 2.43 -9.29 -9.03
C HIS A 50 2.84 -9.33 -7.56
N THR A 51 3.32 -8.19 -7.04
CA THR A 51 3.50 -7.97 -5.61
C THR A 51 2.29 -7.21 -5.06
N GLY A 52 1.86 -7.56 -3.86
CA GLY A 52 0.75 -6.89 -3.19
C GLY A 52 -0.57 -6.99 -3.96
N GLU A 53 -1.21 -5.87 -4.22
CA GLU A 53 -2.48 -5.75 -4.94
C GLU A 53 -2.24 -5.22 -6.37
N PRO A 54 -2.57 -6.00 -7.40
CA PRO A 54 -2.28 -5.63 -8.79
C PRO A 54 -2.97 -4.35 -9.26
N SER A 55 -4.13 -4.00 -8.70
CA SER A 55 -4.87 -2.77 -9.04
C SER A 55 -4.18 -1.48 -8.54
N ILE A 56 -3.20 -1.60 -7.65
CA ILE A 56 -2.44 -0.46 -7.11
C ILE A 56 -1.03 -0.45 -7.74
N TYR A 57 -0.81 0.43 -8.70
CA TYR A 57 0.45 0.63 -9.42
C TYR A 57 0.99 -0.63 -10.15
N GLY A 58 0.13 -1.60 -10.43
CA GLY A 58 0.52 -2.87 -11.05
C GLY A 58 0.72 -2.82 -12.56
N ALA A 59 0.34 -1.73 -13.25
CA ALA A 59 0.38 -1.60 -14.73
C ALA A 59 -0.34 -2.79 -15.42
N VAL A 60 -1.48 -3.20 -14.86
CA VAL A 60 -2.22 -4.38 -15.35
C VAL A 60 -3.26 -4.02 -16.40
N ARG A 61 -3.79 -2.78 -16.40
CA ARG A 61 -4.88 -2.40 -17.31
C ARG A 61 -4.47 -2.51 -18.77
N GLU A 62 -3.28 -2.04 -19.13
CA GLU A 62 -2.76 -2.13 -20.50
C GLU A 62 -2.55 -3.59 -20.96
N GLN A 63 -2.22 -4.51 -20.04
CA GLN A 63 -2.13 -5.94 -20.34
C GLN A 63 -3.53 -6.54 -20.57
N MET A 64 -4.51 -6.19 -19.74
CA MET A 64 -5.90 -6.64 -19.88
C MET A 64 -6.51 -6.15 -21.20
N ASP A 65 -6.31 -4.86 -21.56
CA ASP A 65 -6.80 -4.31 -22.84
C ASP A 65 -6.23 -5.06 -24.04
N ALA A 66 -4.94 -5.43 -23.98
CA ALA A 66 -4.32 -6.21 -25.04
C ALA A 66 -4.83 -7.66 -25.10
N LEU A 67 -5.07 -8.29 -23.96
CA LEU A 67 -5.65 -9.64 -23.89
C LEU A 67 -7.09 -9.65 -24.42
N ASP A 68 -7.89 -8.63 -24.08
CA ASP A 68 -9.24 -8.44 -24.64
C ASP A 68 -9.21 -8.36 -26.17
N ALA A 69 -8.28 -7.58 -26.73
CA ALA A 69 -8.10 -7.46 -28.17
C ALA A 69 -7.67 -8.77 -28.85
N LEU A 70 -6.98 -9.63 -28.12
CA LEU A 70 -6.56 -10.97 -28.58
C LEU A 70 -7.60 -12.06 -28.34
N GLY A 71 -8.71 -11.74 -27.65
CA GLY A 71 -9.73 -12.72 -27.28
C GLY A 71 -9.26 -13.75 -26.26
N ILE A 72 -8.26 -13.41 -25.45
CA ILE A 72 -7.70 -14.27 -24.39
C ILE A 72 -8.40 -13.92 -23.09
N SER A 73 -9.08 -14.88 -22.48
CA SER A 73 -9.75 -14.71 -21.19
C SER A 73 -8.74 -14.63 -20.05
N TYR A 74 -9.06 -13.83 -19.03
CA TYR A 74 -8.26 -13.68 -17.82
C TYR A 74 -9.14 -13.42 -16.60
N ASP A 75 -8.61 -13.74 -15.43
CA ASP A 75 -9.19 -13.41 -14.13
C ASP A 75 -8.17 -12.64 -13.29
N SER A 76 -8.66 -11.77 -12.39
CA SER A 76 -7.83 -11.05 -11.44
C SER A 76 -8.06 -11.56 -10.03
N CYS A 77 -7.00 -12.04 -9.39
CA CYS A 77 -7.04 -12.44 -7.99
C CYS A 77 -6.62 -11.25 -7.12
N PRO A 78 -7.45 -10.82 -6.15
CA PRO A 78 -7.09 -9.73 -5.24
C PRO A 78 -5.94 -10.13 -4.33
N GLY A 79 -5.09 -9.16 -4.02
CA GLY A 79 -3.96 -9.34 -3.12
C GLY A 79 -4.00 -8.39 -1.93
N VAL A 80 -3.05 -8.55 -1.02
CA VAL A 80 -2.87 -7.63 0.11
C VAL A 80 -1.83 -6.58 -0.28
N SER A 81 -2.27 -5.33 -0.43
CA SER A 81 -1.36 -4.24 -0.79
C SER A 81 -0.34 -3.95 0.31
N ALA A 82 0.85 -3.48 -0.08
CA ALA A 82 1.96 -3.22 0.84
C ALA A 82 1.60 -2.27 2.00
N CYS A 83 0.63 -1.36 1.82
CA CYS A 83 0.18 -0.49 2.92
C CYS A 83 -0.45 -1.30 4.06
N PHE A 84 -1.20 -2.35 3.76
CA PHE A 84 -1.80 -3.20 4.80
C PHE A 84 -0.78 -4.15 5.43
N GLY A 85 0.19 -4.65 4.64
CA GLY A 85 1.32 -5.39 5.18
C GLY A 85 2.15 -4.54 6.14
N ALA A 86 2.44 -3.30 5.77
CA ALA A 86 3.16 -2.35 6.62
C ALA A 86 2.38 -1.95 7.87
N ALA A 87 1.05 -1.78 7.77
CA ALA A 87 0.21 -1.54 8.94
C ALA A 87 0.25 -2.72 9.91
N SER A 88 0.26 -3.95 9.40
CA SER A 88 0.39 -5.17 10.21
C SER A 88 1.73 -5.22 10.94
N SER A 89 2.85 -4.90 10.27
CA SER A 89 4.18 -4.81 10.87
C SER A 89 4.21 -3.83 12.06
N LEU A 90 3.54 -2.69 11.91
CA LEU A 90 3.48 -1.63 12.92
C LEU A 90 2.36 -1.80 13.94
N ASN A 91 1.50 -2.82 13.84
CA ASN A 91 0.25 -2.94 14.61
C ASN A 91 -0.59 -1.66 14.54
N LEU A 92 -0.72 -1.08 13.35
CA LEU A 92 -1.30 0.22 13.10
C LEU A 92 -2.70 0.11 12.49
N GLU A 93 -3.62 0.94 12.96
CA GLU A 93 -4.89 1.22 12.29
C GLU A 93 -4.83 2.63 11.67
N TYR A 94 -5.12 2.72 10.35
CA TYR A 94 -5.10 4.00 9.63
C TYR A 94 -6.24 4.94 10.01
N THR A 95 -7.32 4.40 10.58
CA THR A 95 -8.58 5.12 10.77
C THR A 95 -8.98 5.17 12.25
N LEU A 96 -8.21 5.91 13.04
CA LEU A 96 -8.50 6.11 14.46
C LEU A 96 -9.50 7.26 14.67
N PRO A 97 -10.54 7.09 15.52
CA PRO A 97 -11.48 8.14 15.84
C PRO A 97 -10.79 9.43 16.32
N GLU A 98 -11.21 10.58 15.80
CA GLU A 98 -10.67 11.93 16.07
C GLU A 98 -9.20 12.17 15.70
N VAL A 99 -8.52 11.17 15.14
CA VAL A 99 -7.15 11.30 14.63
C VAL A 99 -7.14 11.37 13.11
N SER A 100 -7.63 10.34 12.46
CA SER A 100 -7.81 10.30 11.00
C SER A 100 -8.87 9.27 10.64
N GLN A 101 -9.74 9.59 9.68
CA GLN A 101 -10.77 8.67 9.17
C GLN A 101 -10.57 8.38 7.67
N SER A 102 -9.40 8.72 7.13
CA SER A 102 -9.08 8.56 5.71
C SER A 102 -7.67 8.02 5.53
N LEU A 103 -7.50 7.18 4.52
CA LEU A 103 -6.19 6.74 4.04
C LEU A 103 -5.99 7.21 2.60
N ILE A 104 -4.98 8.01 2.36
CA ILE A 104 -4.57 8.45 1.03
C ILE A 104 -3.43 7.54 0.57
N ILE A 105 -3.68 6.76 -0.47
CA ILE A 105 -2.67 5.96 -1.16
C ILE A 105 -2.15 6.76 -2.35
N THR A 106 -0.87 7.11 -2.34
CA THR A 106 -0.26 7.94 -3.38
C THR A 106 1.21 7.61 -3.63
N ARG A 107 1.83 8.34 -4.55
CA ARG A 107 3.27 8.32 -4.83
C ARG A 107 3.77 9.70 -5.23
N MET A 108 5.05 9.94 -5.12
CA MET A 108 5.64 11.13 -5.72
C MET A 108 5.70 11.04 -7.26
N ALA A 109 5.58 12.18 -7.91
CA ALA A 109 6.04 12.33 -9.28
C ALA A 109 7.56 12.07 -9.33
N GLY A 110 7.97 11.16 -10.21
CA GLY A 110 9.36 10.79 -10.42
C GLY A 110 9.64 10.74 -11.93
N ARG A 111 10.10 9.59 -12.42
CA ARG A 111 10.28 9.37 -13.87
C ARG A 111 8.96 9.46 -14.66
N THR A 112 7.86 9.17 -14.01
CA THR A 112 6.50 9.34 -14.55
C THR A 112 5.76 10.38 -13.75
N GLY A 113 4.93 11.18 -14.43
CA GLY A 113 4.15 12.25 -13.82
C GLY A 113 3.05 11.74 -12.88
N VAL A 114 2.53 12.67 -12.09
CA VAL A 114 1.30 12.55 -11.31
C VAL A 114 0.48 13.80 -11.66
N PRO A 115 -0.84 13.72 -11.81
CA PRO A 115 -1.66 14.91 -12.01
C PRO A 115 -1.40 15.97 -10.94
N GLU A 116 -1.35 17.24 -11.31
CA GLU A 116 -1.00 18.34 -10.38
C GLU A 116 -1.90 18.38 -9.15
N ARG A 117 -3.20 18.15 -9.33
CA ARG A 117 -4.19 18.05 -8.24
C ARG A 117 -3.96 16.87 -7.28
N GLU A 118 -3.12 15.91 -7.66
CA GLU A 118 -2.75 14.72 -6.90
C GLU A 118 -1.29 14.80 -6.43
N SER A 119 -0.74 16.02 -6.37
CA SER A 119 0.59 16.26 -5.82
C SER A 119 0.64 15.92 -4.32
N ILE A 120 1.84 15.64 -3.81
CA ILE A 120 2.04 15.39 -2.38
C ILE A 120 1.55 16.57 -1.54
N GLU A 121 1.80 17.79 -1.98
CA GLU A 121 1.36 19.01 -1.30
C GLU A 121 -0.18 19.11 -1.24
N SER A 122 -0.85 18.78 -2.34
CA SER A 122 -2.32 18.77 -2.39
C SER A 122 -2.92 17.77 -1.41
N PHE A 123 -2.40 16.55 -1.36
CA PHE A 123 -2.87 15.53 -0.44
C PHE A 123 -2.47 15.80 1.01
N ALA A 124 -1.29 16.35 1.25
CA ALA A 124 -0.81 16.71 2.58
C ALA A 124 -1.68 17.78 3.26
N ALA A 125 -2.35 18.64 2.48
CA ALA A 125 -3.26 19.65 3.00
C ALA A 125 -4.46 19.03 3.79
N HIS A 126 -4.80 17.77 3.55
CA HIS A 126 -5.85 17.07 4.30
C HIS A 126 -5.38 16.57 5.66
N GLN A 127 -4.07 16.47 5.91
CA GLN A 127 -3.48 15.94 7.14
C GLN A 127 -4.03 14.56 7.55
N ALA A 128 -4.49 13.79 6.58
CA ALA A 128 -5.02 12.44 6.73
C ALA A 128 -3.88 11.40 6.85
N SER A 129 -4.19 10.16 7.20
CA SER A 129 -3.20 9.08 7.07
C SER A 129 -2.78 8.92 5.60
N MET A 130 -1.48 8.84 5.33
CA MET A 130 -0.95 8.65 3.98
C MET A 130 -0.06 7.42 3.89
N ALA A 131 -0.24 6.63 2.83
CA ALA A 131 0.65 5.54 2.43
C ALA A 131 1.30 5.90 1.09
N ILE A 132 2.61 6.16 1.07
CA ILE A 132 3.32 6.74 -0.06
C ILE A 132 4.24 5.69 -0.68
N TYR A 133 3.88 5.26 -1.89
CA TYR A 133 4.55 4.21 -2.65
C TYR A 133 5.67 4.76 -3.52
N LEU A 134 6.58 3.89 -3.95
CA LEU A 134 7.57 4.14 -5.01
C LEU A 134 8.43 5.41 -4.79
N SER A 135 8.54 5.91 -3.57
CA SER A 135 9.13 7.21 -3.26
C SER A 135 10.40 7.13 -2.40
N THR A 136 10.88 5.93 -2.07
CA THR A 136 12.05 5.72 -1.19
C THR A 136 13.32 6.42 -1.69
N GLY A 137 13.51 6.56 -2.99
CA GLY A 137 14.65 7.27 -3.58
C GLY A 137 14.55 8.81 -3.51
N MET A 138 13.45 9.37 -3.00
CA MET A 138 13.15 10.81 -3.05
C MET A 138 12.74 11.37 -1.67
N LEU A 139 13.16 10.75 -0.57
CA LEU A 139 12.65 11.06 0.78
C LEU A 139 12.94 12.50 1.23
N ARG A 140 14.08 13.09 0.86
CA ARG A 140 14.37 14.51 1.17
C ARG A 140 13.38 15.46 0.50
N GLU A 141 13.05 15.20 -0.73
CA GLU A 141 12.07 15.98 -1.47
C GLU A 141 10.65 15.69 -0.97
N LEU A 142 10.34 14.44 -0.66
CA LEU A 142 9.07 14.03 -0.07
C LEU A 142 8.80 14.78 1.24
N SER A 143 9.77 14.83 2.16
CA SER A 143 9.65 15.56 3.42
C SER A 143 9.33 17.05 3.20
N LYS A 144 10.04 17.71 2.26
CA LYS A 144 9.80 19.11 1.93
C LYS A 144 8.38 19.35 1.43
N ARG A 145 7.90 18.47 0.54
CA ARG A 145 6.55 18.59 -0.04
C ARG A 145 5.45 18.30 0.96
N LEU A 146 5.64 17.34 1.86
CA LEU A 146 4.71 17.06 2.96
C LEU A 146 4.59 18.29 3.88
N ILE A 147 5.72 18.92 4.24
CA ILE A 147 5.73 20.14 5.06
C ILE A 147 5.11 21.32 4.31
N ALA A 148 5.44 21.53 3.04
CA ALA A 148 4.85 22.55 2.21
C ALA A 148 3.33 22.41 2.06
N GLY A 149 2.83 21.17 2.09
CA GLY A 149 1.40 20.86 2.02
C GLY A 149 0.66 20.95 3.34
N GLY A 150 1.35 21.15 4.50
CA GLY A 150 0.71 21.42 5.78
C GLY A 150 1.02 20.46 6.92
N TYR A 151 1.76 19.38 6.70
CA TYR A 151 2.25 18.58 7.83
C TYR A 151 3.35 19.32 8.58
N SER A 152 3.39 19.14 9.89
CA SER A 152 4.53 19.60 10.69
C SER A 152 5.75 18.70 10.45
N GLY A 153 6.96 19.24 10.61
CA GLY A 153 8.19 18.45 10.51
C GLY A 153 8.26 17.31 11.53
N ASP A 154 7.64 17.49 12.71
CA ASP A 154 7.55 16.53 13.79
C ASP A 154 6.36 15.55 13.65
N THR A 155 5.54 15.70 12.59
CA THR A 155 4.47 14.72 12.31
C THR A 155 5.03 13.31 12.24
N PRO A 156 4.43 12.36 12.96
CA PRO A 156 4.89 10.97 12.95
C PRO A 156 4.90 10.35 11.55
N ALA A 157 5.93 9.61 11.26
CA ALA A 157 6.09 8.87 10.04
C ALA A 157 6.74 7.51 10.32
N ALA A 158 6.58 6.57 9.41
CA ALA A 158 7.26 5.29 9.45
C ALA A 158 7.81 4.91 8.08
N LEU A 159 8.97 4.24 8.09
CA LEU A 159 9.52 3.54 6.95
C LEU A 159 9.41 2.04 7.22
N VAL A 160 8.65 1.32 6.39
CA VAL A 160 8.56 -0.14 6.49
C VAL A 160 9.25 -0.75 5.29
N TYR A 161 10.41 -1.34 5.55
CA TYR A 161 11.26 -1.98 4.53
C TYR A 161 10.85 -3.43 4.37
N LYS A 162 10.59 -3.85 3.14
CA LYS A 162 10.25 -5.22 2.77
C LYS A 162 9.14 -5.83 3.67
N ALA A 163 8.05 -5.11 3.89
CA ALA A 163 6.90 -5.62 4.65
C ALA A 163 6.54 -7.06 4.24
N THR A 164 6.34 -7.95 5.20
CA THR A 164 6.04 -9.39 5.06
C THR A 164 7.17 -10.28 4.53
N TRP A 165 8.33 -9.75 4.25
CA TRP A 165 9.52 -10.54 3.90
C TRP A 165 10.28 -10.96 5.18
N LYS A 166 11.19 -11.94 5.06
CA LYS A 166 12.04 -12.35 6.20
C LYS A 166 12.97 -11.23 6.70
N GLU A 167 13.36 -10.32 5.79
CA GLU A 167 14.20 -9.15 6.10
C GLU A 167 13.39 -7.90 6.41
N GLU A 168 12.12 -8.05 6.77
CA GLU A 168 11.28 -6.94 7.20
C GLU A 168 11.92 -6.13 8.31
N GLN A 169 11.89 -4.81 8.18
CA GLN A 169 12.31 -3.86 9.21
C GLN A 169 11.39 -2.65 9.17
N ASP A 170 11.03 -2.17 10.33
CA ASP A 170 10.22 -0.96 10.49
C ASP A 170 10.94 0.08 11.35
N PHE A 171 10.77 1.33 10.98
CA PHE A 171 11.43 2.46 11.64
C PHE A 171 10.41 3.58 11.83
N ILE A 172 10.10 3.88 13.10
CA ILE A 172 9.33 5.06 13.46
C ILE A 172 10.25 6.28 13.43
N CYS A 173 9.80 7.33 12.78
CA CYS A 173 10.52 8.59 12.62
C CYS A 173 9.52 9.75 12.53
N THR A 174 9.96 10.89 12.02
CA THR A 174 9.10 12.03 11.69
C THR A 174 9.22 12.39 10.22
N VAL A 175 8.31 13.22 9.73
CA VAL A 175 8.36 13.73 8.35
C VAL A 175 9.72 14.36 8.06
N GLU A 176 10.28 15.13 8.99
CA GLU A 176 11.57 15.80 8.82
C GLU A 176 12.75 14.81 8.77
N THR A 177 12.68 13.71 9.54
CA THR A 177 13.78 12.76 9.69
C THR A 177 13.70 11.54 8.76
N LEU A 178 12.70 11.47 7.87
CA LEU A 178 12.51 10.35 6.92
C LEU A 178 13.79 10.00 6.13
N ALA A 179 14.44 11.01 5.56
CA ALA A 179 15.63 10.80 4.74
C ALA A 179 16.84 10.34 5.56
N GLU A 180 17.05 10.95 6.72
CA GLU A 180 18.12 10.56 7.65
C GLU A 180 17.94 9.13 8.15
N THR A 181 16.71 8.76 8.51
CA THR A 181 16.37 7.40 8.94
C THR A 181 16.69 6.38 7.85
N ALA A 182 16.30 6.65 6.60
CA ALA A 182 16.61 5.76 5.49
C ALA A 182 18.13 5.64 5.23
N GLU A 183 18.87 6.75 5.29
CA GLU A 183 20.32 6.78 5.12
C GLU A 183 21.04 5.98 6.21
N LYS A 184 20.65 6.19 7.46
CA LYS A 184 21.21 5.47 8.64
C LYS A 184 21.06 3.97 8.52
N HIS A 185 19.95 3.49 7.97
CA HIS A 185 19.65 2.07 7.84
C HIS A 185 19.92 1.51 6.43
N GLY A 186 20.52 2.30 5.53
CA GLY A 186 20.90 1.86 4.18
C GLY A 186 19.72 1.57 3.25
N ILE A 187 18.53 2.12 3.54
CA ILE A 187 17.30 1.88 2.79
C ILE A 187 17.27 2.78 1.56
N LYS A 188 17.34 2.17 0.38
CA LYS A 188 17.37 2.88 -0.91
C LYS A 188 16.16 2.58 -1.80
N LYS A 189 15.47 1.47 -1.54
CA LYS A 189 14.32 0.97 -2.32
C LYS A 189 13.49 -0.01 -1.48
N THR A 190 12.34 -0.41 -1.99
CA THR A 190 11.49 -1.48 -1.41
C THR A 190 11.02 -1.14 0.01
N ALA A 191 10.79 0.14 0.29
CA ALA A 191 10.17 0.60 1.52
C ALA A 191 8.90 1.39 1.22
N LEU A 192 7.92 1.24 2.09
CA LEU A 192 6.73 2.06 2.13
C LEU A 192 6.90 3.16 3.15
N VAL A 193 6.45 4.36 2.82
CA VAL A 193 6.36 5.49 3.76
C VAL A 193 4.93 5.61 4.26
N ILE A 194 4.75 5.64 5.57
CA ILE A 194 3.47 5.96 6.21
C ILE A 194 3.62 7.28 6.94
N VAL A 195 2.66 8.19 6.79
CA VAL A 195 2.66 9.52 7.42
C VAL A 195 1.31 9.75 8.09
N GLY A 196 1.36 10.34 9.28
CA GLY A 196 0.18 10.79 10.02
C GLY A 196 0.23 10.44 11.50
N ASP A 197 -0.59 11.13 12.29
CA ASP A 197 -0.64 10.95 13.74
C ASP A 197 -1.05 9.53 14.19
N VAL A 198 -1.63 8.74 13.30
CA VAL A 198 -1.94 7.32 13.54
C VAL A 198 -0.69 6.47 13.78
N VAL A 199 0.49 6.92 13.32
CA VAL A 199 1.77 6.23 13.55
C VAL A 199 2.22 6.35 15.01
N ARG A 200 1.77 7.39 15.71
CA ARG A 200 2.04 7.55 17.14
C ARG A 200 1.06 6.73 17.94
N HIS A 201 1.53 5.76 18.70
CA HIS A 201 0.72 5.03 19.69
C HIS A 201 0.37 5.98 20.86
N GLY A 202 -0.61 6.86 20.62
CA GLY A 202 -1.06 7.87 21.57
C GLY A 202 -2.49 7.62 22.05
N SER A 203 -3.06 8.60 22.78
CA SER A 203 -4.47 8.58 23.14
C SER A 203 -5.33 8.93 21.92
N TYR A 204 -6.42 8.20 21.74
CA TYR A 204 -7.44 8.45 20.73
C TYR A 204 -8.82 8.19 21.31
N ALA A 205 -9.87 8.71 20.70
CA ALA A 205 -11.22 8.51 21.16
C ALA A 205 -11.66 7.04 20.95
N ARG A 206 -12.34 6.49 21.94
CA ARG A 206 -12.88 5.13 21.80
C ARG A 206 -13.91 5.07 20.68
N SER A 207 -13.88 4.01 19.90
CA SER A 207 -14.90 3.76 18.90
C SER A 207 -16.30 3.66 19.55
N LYS A 208 -17.25 4.42 19.02
CA LYS A 208 -18.65 4.37 19.44
C LYS A 208 -19.24 2.97 19.36
N LEU A 209 -18.78 2.12 18.45
CA LEU A 209 -19.26 0.74 18.32
C LEU A 209 -19.04 -0.11 19.57
N TYR A 210 -18.01 0.20 20.36
CA TYR A 210 -17.69 -0.50 21.61
C TYR A 210 -18.08 0.29 22.86
N ASP A 211 -18.68 1.47 22.68
CA ASP A 211 -19.21 2.26 23.80
C ASP A 211 -20.41 1.53 24.41
N PRO A 212 -20.41 1.24 25.73
CA PRO A 212 -21.52 0.54 26.38
C PRO A 212 -22.85 1.28 26.28
N ASP A 213 -22.84 2.61 26.17
CA ASP A 213 -24.04 3.42 26.07
C ASP A 213 -24.55 3.66 24.64
N PHE A 214 -23.79 3.16 23.63
CA PHE A 214 -24.18 3.28 22.23
C PHE A 214 -25.00 2.08 21.75
N THR A 215 -26.23 2.35 21.32
CA THR A 215 -27.14 1.35 20.75
C THR A 215 -26.78 1.08 19.30
N THR A 216 -26.65 -0.19 18.93
CA THR A 216 -26.48 -0.68 17.56
C THR A 216 -27.66 -1.58 17.19
N GLU A 217 -27.75 -2.01 15.94
CA GLU A 217 -28.77 -3.01 15.53
C GLU A 217 -28.63 -4.37 16.26
N PHE A 218 -27.45 -4.68 16.83
CA PHE A 218 -27.15 -5.93 17.52
C PHE A 218 -27.09 -5.79 19.06
N ARG A 219 -27.05 -4.57 19.61
CA ARG A 219 -26.86 -4.32 21.04
C ARG A 219 -27.54 -3.03 21.49
N ILE A 220 -28.34 -3.11 22.52
CA ILE A 220 -28.95 -1.94 23.20
C ILE A 220 -27.95 -1.36 24.21
N GLY A 221 -27.70 -0.07 24.16
CA GLY A 221 -26.84 0.65 25.08
C GLY A 221 -27.38 0.63 26.52
N THR A 222 -26.51 0.56 27.52
CA THR A 222 -26.88 0.43 28.94
C THR A 222 -27.61 1.65 29.44
N GLY A 223 -27.36 2.85 28.90
CA GLY A 223 -28.10 4.08 29.24
C GLY A 223 -29.59 4.00 28.87
N GLU A 224 -29.89 3.52 27.64
CA GLU A 224 -31.29 3.33 27.20
C GLU A 224 -31.99 2.17 27.92
N ALA A 225 -31.24 1.10 28.27
CA ALA A 225 -31.80 -0.02 29.00
C ALA A 225 -32.23 0.35 30.46
N LYS A 226 -31.54 1.33 31.06
CA LYS A 226 -31.93 1.86 32.38
C LYS A 226 -33.20 2.69 32.29
N SER A 227 -33.34 3.56 31.28
CA SER A 227 -34.55 4.40 31.12
C SER A 227 -35.82 3.58 30.87
N ARG A 228 -35.72 2.47 30.15
CA ARG A 228 -36.85 1.55 29.89
C ARG A 228 -37.25 0.66 31.09
N ARG A 229 -36.45 0.59 32.14
CA ARG A 229 -36.78 -0.13 33.38
C ARG A 229 -37.39 0.77 34.45
N GLU A 230 -37.31 2.07 34.24
CA GLU A 230 -37.87 3.09 35.14
C GLU A 230 -39.24 3.62 34.66
N GLU A 231 -39.72 3.21 33.48
CA GLU A 231 -41.06 3.36 32.94
C GLU A 231 -41.89 2.08 33.17
#